data_b06f100046d99d16db75c26af2eec772
#
_entry.id   b06f100046d99d16db75c26af2eec772
#
_cell.length_a   1.000
_cell.length_b   1.000
_cell.length_c   1.000
_cell.angle_alpha   90.00
_cell.angle_beta   90.00
_cell.angle_gamma   90.00
#
_symmetry.space_group_name_H-M   'P 1'
#
loop_
_entity.id
_entity.type
_entity.pdbx_description
1 polymer ?
#
loop_
_entity_poly.entity_id
_entity_poly.type
_entity_poly.pdbx_seq_one_letter_code
_entity_poly.pdbx_strand_id
1 'polypeptide(L)'
;MPDYGFERIGKRLFAEHLIGGNFGNMSVRDGDAGFFIKKTGAYLDAPGEPVFVPFEGEVPKDASSEYRVHLAIYRSTQYQAIVHAHPPYAVAASLVADTIRPLDSEGEMFCPTIPVTSGAPGTQGLADAVAGEMQYNKLVIVRGHGTFAAGATLDEAFLLTSLAEHACKVIAFRKMF
;
A
#
# COMPACT_ATOMS: atom_id res chain seq x y z
N MET A 1 -11.02 -16.60 -14.47
CA MET A 1 -11.06 -15.17 -14.03
C MET A 1 -9.88 -14.44 -14.64
N PRO A 2 -9.95 -13.10 -14.79
CA PRO A 2 -8.78 -12.35 -15.21
C PRO A 2 -7.64 -12.54 -14.22
N ASP A 3 -6.42 -12.71 -14.72
CA ASP A 3 -5.21 -12.69 -13.87
C ASP A 3 -4.92 -11.23 -13.51
N TYR A 4 -5.24 -10.84 -12.29
CA TYR A 4 -4.96 -9.50 -11.77
C TYR A 4 -3.50 -9.31 -11.38
N GLY A 5 -2.65 -10.34 -11.45
CA GLY A 5 -1.25 -10.28 -11.08
C GLY A 5 -0.97 -10.32 -9.57
N PHE A 6 -1.96 -10.67 -8.75
CA PHE A 6 -1.83 -10.68 -7.28
C PHE A 6 -0.72 -11.61 -6.81
N GLU A 7 -0.71 -12.87 -7.29
CA GLU A 7 0.33 -13.84 -6.90
C GLU A 7 1.73 -13.38 -7.33
N ARG A 8 1.85 -12.85 -8.54
CA ARG A 8 3.12 -12.38 -9.08
C ARG A 8 3.70 -11.22 -8.26
N ILE A 9 2.86 -10.23 -7.92
CA ILE A 9 3.27 -9.08 -7.10
C ILE A 9 3.50 -9.51 -5.65
N GLY A 10 2.66 -10.41 -5.11
CA GLY A 10 2.85 -10.97 -3.78
C GLY A 10 4.20 -11.66 -3.61
N LYS A 11 4.59 -12.50 -4.58
CA LYS A 11 5.92 -13.15 -4.59
C LYS A 11 7.07 -12.14 -4.58
N ARG A 12 6.95 -11.02 -5.32
CA ARG A 12 7.95 -9.94 -5.30
C ARG A 12 8.02 -9.24 -3.94
N LEU A 13 6.86 -8.95 -3.33
CA LEU A 13 6.80 -8.34 -2.00
C LEU A 13 7.52 -9.20 -0.94
N PHE A 14 7.32 -10.53 -0.99
CA PHE A 14 8.03 -11.47 -0.12
C PHE A 14 9.54 -11.53 -0.44
N ALA A 15 9.91 -11.59 -1.72
CA ALA A 15 11.30 -11.65 -2.15
C ALA A 15 12.12 -10.42 -1.71
N GLU A 16 11.50 -9.25 -1.67
CA GLU A 16 12.13 -8.01 -1.21
C GLU A 16 11.95 -7.76 0.31
N HIS A 17 11.35 -8.70 1.04
CA HIS A 17 11.07 -8.57 2.49
C HIS A 17 10.20 -7.36 2.84
N LEU A 18 9.31 -6.94 1.93
CA LEU A 18 8.38 -5.84 2.14
C LEU A 18 7.13 -6.27 2.91
N ILE A 19 6.94 -7.58 3.07
CA ILE A 19 5.81 -8.20 3.76
C ILE A 19 6.25 -9.51 4.42
N GLY A 20 5.52 -9.95 5.44
CA GLY A 20 5.71 -11.26 6.10
C GLY A 20 4.37 -11.83 6.56
N GLY A 21 4.31 -13.15 6.74
CA GLY A 21 3.07 -13.82 7.15
C GLY A 21 1.94 -13.56 6.16
N ASN A 22 0.73 -13.41 6.68
CA ASN A 22 -0.48 -13.08 5.91
C ASN A 22 -0.83 -11.58 5.95
N PHE A 23 0.11 -10.73 6.38
CA PHE A 23 -0.06 -9.30 6.47
C PHE A 23 -0.08 -8.64 5.09
N GLY A 24 -0.50 -7.37 5.08
CA GLY A 24 -0.66 -6.60 3.85
C GLY A 24 -1.80 -7.08 2.97
N ASN A 25 -2.06 -6.32 1.96
CA ASN A 25 -3.10 -6.61 0.98
C ASN A 25 -2.86 -5.80 -0.29
N MET A 26 -3.57 -6.16 -1.35
CA MET A 26 -3.56 -5.43 -2.60
C MET A 26 -4.93 -5.51 -3.25
N SER A 27 -5.22 -4.54 -4.10
CA SER A 27 -6.48 -4.48 -4.84
C SER A 27 -6.30 -3.92 -6.24
N VAL A 28 -7.27 -4.21 -7.10
CA VAL A 28 -7.37 -3.69 -8.47
C VAL A 28 -8.80 -3.22 -8.69
N ARG A 29 -8.97 -2.00 -9.21
CA ARG A 29 -10.27 -1.40 -9.55
C ARG A 29 -10.94 -2.18 -10.68
N ASP A 30 -12.24 -2.33 -10.59
CA ASP A 30 -13.11 -2.89 -11.63
C ASP A 30 -14.10 -1.81 -12.11
N GLY A 31 -13.59 -0.90 -12.93
CA GLY A 31 -14.36 0.22 -13.46
C GLY A 31 -15.02 1.07 -12.38
N ASP A 32 -16.30 1.37 -12.59
CA ASP A 32 -17.12 2.13 -11.64
C ASP A 32 -17.97 1.23 -10.72
N ALA A 33 -17.81 -0.09 -10.81
CA ALA A 33 -18.59 -1.04 -10.01
C ALA A 33 -17.98 -1.28 -8.62
N GLY A 34 -16.64 -1.32 -8.53
CA GLY A 34 -15.93 -1.65 -7.30
C GLY A 34 -14.47 -1.99 -7.53
N PHE A 35 -13.95 -2.92 -6.75
CA PHE A 35 -12.58 -3.40 -6.86
C PHE A 35 -12.45 -4.82 -6.33
N PHE A 36 -11.49 -5.56 -6.84
CA PHE A 36 -11.08 -6.84 -6.30
C PHE A 36 -9.97 -6.66 -5.28
N ILE A 37 -10.08 -7.30 -4.12
CA ILE A 37 -9.11 -7.23 -3.02
C ILE A 37 -8.76 -8.62 -2.50
N LYS A 38 -7.57 -8.80 -1.96
CA LYS A 38 -7.14 -10.03 -1.27
C LYS A 38 -8.12 -10.40 -0.15
N LYS A 39 -8.43 -11.70 -0.03
CA LYS A 39 -9.19 -12.24 1.11
C LYS A 39 -8.45 -11.99 2.44
N THR A 40 -9.23 -11.75 3.49
CA THR A 40 -8.68 -11.74 4.85
C THR A 40 -8.02 -13.08 5.16
N GLY A 41 -6.88 -13.05 5.84
CA GLY A 41 -6.13 -14.25 6.20
C GLY A 41 -5.33 -14.93 5.08
N ALA A 42 -5.56 -14.61 3.80
CA ALA A 42 -4.78 -15.18 2.71
C ALA A 42 -3.34 -14.62 2.68
N TYR A 43 -2.40 -15.41 2.19
CA TYR A 43 -1.01 -14.98 1.97
C TYR A 43 -0.91 -14.29 0.61
N LEU A 44 -0.06 -13.26 0.50
CA LEU A 44 0.05 -12.52 -0.77
C LEU A 44 0.78 -13.28 -1.88
N ASP A 45 1.67 -14.21 -1.54
CA ASP A 45 2.35 -15.10 -2.50
C ASP A 45 1.51 -16.30 -2.95
N ALA A 46 0.38 -16.54 -2.25
CA ALA A 46 -0.61 -17.54 -2.57
C ALA A 46 -2.03 -17.00 -2.24
N PRO A 47 -2.47 -15.90 -2.90
CA PRO A 47 -3.65 -15.13 -2.47
C PRO A 47 -4.98 -15.86 -2.70
N GLY A 48 -5.01 -16.87 -3.57
CA GLY A 48 -6.24 -17.51 -4.02
C GLY A 48 -7.12 -16.53 -4.83
N GLU A 49 -8.42 -16.80 -4.86
CA GLU A 49 -9.39 -15.96 -5.56
C GLU A 49 -9.64 -14.67 -4.75
N PRO A 50 -9.50 -13.48 -5.37
CA PRO A 50 -9.80 -12.22 -4.70
C PRO A 50 -11.30 -12.03 -4.47
N VAL A 51 -11.65 -11.15 -3.57
CA VAL A 51 -13.03 -10.78 -3.25
C VAL A 51 -13.39 -9.48 -3.94
N PHE A 52 -14.54 -9.44 -4.59
CA PHE A 52 -15.10 -8.20 -5.12
C PHE A 52 -15.75 -7.38 -4.01
N VAL A 53 -15.34 -6.12 -3.90
CA VAL A 53 -15.90 -5.11 -2.99
C VAL A 53 -16.59 -4.05 -3.83
N PRO A 54 -17.93 -3.90 -3.77
CA PRO A 54 -18.64 -2.89 -4.53
C PRO A 54 -18.40 -1.49 -3.95
N PHE A 55 -18.43 -0.45 -4.81
CA PHE A 55 -18.41 0.93 -4.33
C PHE A 55 -19.67 1.30 -3.56
N GLU A 56 -20.81 0.70 -3.89
CA GLU A 56 -22.06 0.89 -3.18
C GLU A 56 -22.64 -0.49 -2.78
N GLY A 57 -23.16 -0.59 -1.56
CA GLY A 57 -23.80 -1.82 -1.07
C GLY A 57 -23.01 -2.53 0.03
N GLU A 58 -23.33 -3.80 0.23
CA GLU A 58 -22.75 -4.62 1.30
C GLU A 58 -21.38 -5.16 0.92
N VAL A 59 -20.41 -5.00 1.84
CA VAL A 59 -19.05 -5.52 1.68
C VAL A 59 -19.00 -6.98 2.14
N PRO A 60 -18.47 -7.91 1.34
CA PRO A 60 -18.29 -9.30 1.72
C PRO A 60 -17.46 -9.46 2.99
N LYS A 61 -17.86 -10.40 3.88
CA LYS A 61 -17.21 -10.63 5.18
C LYS A 61 -15.79 -11.17 5.07
N ASP A 62 -15.45 -11.79 3.96
CA ASP A 62 -14.12 -12.35 3.67
C ASP A 62 -13.19 -11.37 2.94
N ALA A 63 -13.62 -10.13 2.68
CA ALA A 63 -12.74 -9.07 2.21
C ALA A 63 -11.66 -8.73 3.26
N SER A 64 -10.48 -8.28 2.82
CA SER A 64 -9.44 -7.80 3.73
C SER A 64 -9.99 -6.76 4.72
N SER A 65 -9.57 -6.81 5.98
CA SER A 65 -9.99 -5.85 7.02
C SER A 65 -9.65 -4.39 6.67
N GLU A 66 -8.67 -4.16 5.80
CA GLU A 66 -8.25 -2.84 5.32
C GLU A 66 -9.04 -2.34 4.10
N TYR A 67 -10.09 -3.05 3.67
CA TYR A 67 -10.91 -2.66 2.50
C TYR A 67 -11.39 -1.20 2.57
N ARG A 68 -11.62 -0.66 3.78
CA ARG A 68 -12.07 0.73 3.98
C ARG A 68 -11.06 1.74 3.45
N VAL A 69 -9.77 1.49 3.65
CA VAL A 69 -8.70 2.34 3.15
C VAL A 69 -8.68 2.31 1.62
N HIS A 70 -8.75 1.11 1.02
CA HIS A 70 -8.81 0.96 -0.44
C HIS A 70 -10.05 1.65 -1.03
N LEU A 71 -11.20 1.44 -0.41
CA LEU A 71 -12.47 2.07 -0.82
C LEU A 71 -12.37 3.60 -0.81
N ALA A 72 -11.83 4.17 0.27
CA ALA A 72 -11.67 5.62 0.41
C ALA A 72 -10.72 6.20 -0.64
N ILE A 73 -9.58 5.53 -0.89
CA ILE A 73 -8.63 5.92 -1.93
C ILE A 73 -9.31 5.88 -3.31
N TYR A 74 -9.98 4.79 -3.67
CA TYR A 74 -10.63 4.67 -4.97
C TYR A 74 -11.76 5.67 -5.18
N ARG A 75 -12.49 6.05 -4.13
CA ARG A 75 -13.55 7.06 -4.20
C ARG A 75 -13.01 8.47 -4.39
N SER A 76 -11.82 8.77 -3.88
CA SER A 76 -11.22 10.10 -3.91
C SER A 76 -10.19 10.32 -5.02
N THR A 77 -9.85 9.26 -5.76
CA THR A 77 -8.79 9.28 -6.78
C THR A 77 -9.15 8.47 -8.03
N GLN A 78 -8.30 8.54 -9.06
CA GLN A 78 -8.44 7.74 -10.29
C GLN A 78 -7.47 6.54 -10.35
N TYR A 79 -6.83 6.18 -9.24
CA TYR A 79 -5.93 5.03 -9.20
C TYR A 79 -6.64 3.73 -9.56
N GLN A 80 -5.89 2.82 -10.21
CA GLN A 80 -6.41 1.54 -10.68
C GLN A 80 -5.93 0.36 -9.84
N ALA A 81 -4.85 0.53 -9.08
CA ALA A 81 -4.28 -0.52 -8.25
C ALA A 81 -3.68 0.07 -6.97
N ILE A 82 -3.76 -0.69 -5.88
CA ILE A 82 -3.22 -0.33 -4.57
C ILE A 82 -2.45 -1.53 -4.00
N VAL A 83 -1.28 -1.24 -3.42
CA VAL A 83 -0.50 -2.17 -2.60
C VAL A 83 -0.36 -1.61 -1.20
N HIS A 84 -0.75 -2.39 -0.20
CA HIS A 84 -0.46 -2.14 1.21
C HIS A 84 0.52 -3.21 1.70
N ALA A 85 1.68 -2.76 2.21
CA ALA A 85 2.75 -3.62 2.70
C ALA A 85 3.35 -3.06 4.00
N HIS A 86 4.23 -3.85 4.64
CA HIS A 86 4.85 -3.49 5.92
C HIS A 86 6.40 -3.44 5.81
N PRO A 87 6.96 -2.58 4.94
CA PRO A 87 8.41 -2.48 4.74
C PRO A 87 9.10 -2.02 6.02
N PRO A 88 10.03 -2.79 6.60
CA PRO A 88 10.52 -2.54 7.96
C PRO A 88 11.28 -1.21 8.13
N TYR A 89 12.05 -0.77 7.14
CA TYR A 89 12.75 0.52 7.26
C TYR A 89 11.80 1.71 7.09
N ALA A 90 10.80 1.61 6.22
CA ALA A 90 9.76 2.63 6.10
C ALA A 90 8.93 2.74 7.39
N VAL A 91 8.56 1.60 7.98
CA VAL A 91 7.89 1.56 9.29
C VAL A 91 8.76 2.20 10.37
N ALA A 92 10.05 1.84 10.48
CA ALA A 92 10.95 2.42 11.47
C ALA A 92 11.14 3.93 11.29
N ALA A 93 11.32 4.39 10.05
CA ALA A 93 11.45 5.82 9.75
C ALA A 93 10.21 6.62 10.14
N SER A 94 9.01 6.05 9.97
CA SER A 94 7.74 6.69 10.32
C SER A 94 7.58 6.97 11.81
N LEU A 95 8.30 6.27 12.68
CA LEU A 95 8.24 6.47 14.13
C LEU A 95 8.94 7.76 14.58
N VAL A 96 9.83 8.31 13.74
CA VAL A 96 10.69 9.44 14.10
C VAL A 96 10.55 10.64 13.14
N ALA A 97 9.73 10.55 12.11
CA ALA A 97 9.54 11.60 11.12
C ALA A 97 8.07 11.70 10.68
N ASP A 98 7.62 12.92 10.38
CA ASP A 98 6.28 13.20 9.84
C ASP A 98 6.29 13.25 8.29
N THR A 99 7.49 13.26 7.71
CA THR A 99 7.70 13.28 6.27
C THR A 99 9.06 12.66 5.99
N ILE A 100 9.13 11.75 5.02
CA ILE A 100 10.38 11.18 4.53
C ILE A 100 10.77 11.91 3.25
N ARG A 101 12.02 12.37 3.18
CA ARG A 101 12.64 12.92 1.97
C ARG A 101 13.75 11.97 1.54
N PRO A 102 13.58 11.24 0.42
CA PRO A 102 14.63 10.41 -0.14
C PRO A 102 15.93 11.19 -0.37
N LEU A 103 17.04 10.48 -0.36
CA LEU A 103 18.38 11.03 -0.59
C LEU A 103 19.07 10.34 -1.77
N ASP A 104 18.40 9.40 -2.38
CA ASP A 104 18.81 8.65 -3.56
C ASP A 104 18.07 9.19 -4.80
N SER A 105 18.68 9.04 -5.97
CA SER A 105 18.20 9.61 -7.23
C SER A 105 16.80 9.14 -7.62
N GLU A 106 16.53 7.84 -7.46
CA GLU A 106 15.23 7.25 -7.79
C GLU A 106 14.14 7.73 -6.84
N GLY A 107 14.45 7.79 -5.54
CA GLY A 107 13.54 8.30 -4.53
C GLY A 107 13.19 9.78 -4.78
N GLU A 108 14.19 10.62 -5.05
CA GLU A 108 13.98 12.03 -5.38
C GLU A 108 13.15 12.22 -6.66
N MET A 109 13.35 11.35 -7.66
CA MET A 109 12.65 11.44 -8.95
C MET A 109 11.17 11.04 -8.85
N PHE A 110 10.87 9.93 -8.17
CA PHE A 110 9.53 9.34 -8.15
C PHE A 110 8.69 9.71 -6.93
N CYS A 111 9.33 9.96 -5.78
CA CYS A 111 8.68 10.23 -4.51
C CYS A 111 9.49 11.27 -3.72
N PRO A 112 9.65 12.52 -4.20
CA PRO A 112 10.50 13.53 -3.56
C PRO A 112 10.09 13.84 -2.11
N THR A 113 8.84 13.51 -1.78
CA THR A 113 8.28 13.65 -0.45
C THR A 113 7.30 12.52 -0.21
N ILE A 114 7.50 11.77 0.87
CA ILE A 114 6.60 10.69 1.30
C ILE A 114 5.96 11.13 2.62
N PRO A 115 4.66 11.45 2.64
CA PRO A 115 3.98 11.86 3.88
C PRO A 115 3.83 10.67 4.84
N VAL A 116 3.84 10.98 6.13
CA VAL A 116 3.53 10.02 7.21
C VAL A 116 2.23 10.45 7.86
N THR A 117 1.23 9.57 7.84
CA THR A 117 -0.05 9.76 8.53
C THR A 117 -0.23 8.78 9.67
N SER A 118 -1.31 8.87 10.41
CA SER A 118 -1.60 8.01 11.58
C SER A 118 -3.06 7.62 11.64
N GLY A 119 -3.34 6.43 12.19
CA GLY A 119 -4.69 5.94 12.43
C GLY A 119 -4.65 4.47 12.87
N ALA A 120 -5.69 4.03 13.57
CA ALA A 120 -5.81 2.64 13.97
C ALA A 120 -6.18 1.76 12.76
N PRO A 121 -5.53 0.59 12.57
CA PRO A 121 -5.82 -0.32 11.46
C PRO A 121 -7.31 -0.68 11.36
N GLY A 122 -7.83 -0.78 10.12
CA GLY A 122 -9.21 -1.17 9.83
C GLY A 122 -10.28 -0.12 10.17
N THR A 123 -9.91 1.07 10.64
CA THR A 123 -10.86 2.14 11.00
C THR A 123 -11.16 3.10 9.86
N GLN A 124 -12.32 3.75 9.92
CA GLN A 124 -12.67 4.81 8.98
C GLN A 124 -11.72 6.02 9.13
N GLY A 125 -11.28 6.34 10.35
CA GLY A 125 -10.33 7.43 10.58
C GLY A 125 -9.00 7.22 9.86
N LEU A 126 -8.47 5.99 9.83
CA LEU A 126 -7.29 5.66 9.02
C LEU A 126 -7.60 5.80 7.52
N ALA A 127 -8.76 5.30 7.09
CA ALA A 127 -9.15 5.37 5.69
C ALA A 127 -9.22 6.82 5.17
N ASP A 128 -9.83 7.71 5.96
CA ASP A 128 -9.94 9.13 5.62
C ASP A 128 -8.58 9.83 5.61
N ALA A 129 -7.72 9.54 6.59
CA ALA A 129 -6.38 10.12 6.68
C ALA A 129 -5.48 9.69 5.49
N VAL A 130 -5.46 8.39 5.17
CA VAL A 130 -4.68 7.86 4.03
C VAL A 130 -5.23 8.41 2.71
N ALA A 131 -6.55 8.36 2.50
CA ALA A 131 -7.16 8.85 1.27
C ALA A 131 -6.94 10.35 1.07
N GLY A 132 -6.94 11.15 2.15
CA GLY A 132 -6.63 12.57 2.10
C GLY A 132 -5.22 12.85 1.57
N GLU A 133 -4.21 12.16 2.06
CA GLU A 133 -2.83 12.26 1.58
C GLU A 133 -2.69 11.77 0.13
N MET A 134 -3.38 10.69 -0.22
CA MET A 134 -3.26 10.07 -1.55
C MET A 134 -3.97 10.83 -2.67
N GLN A 135 -4.71 11.89 -2.38
CA GLN A 135 -5.17 12.82 -3.42
C GLN A 135 -4.01 13.59 -4.07
N TYR A 136 -2.90 13.76 -3.34
CA TYR A 136 -1.74 14.53 -3.78
C TYR A 136 -0.48 13.67 -3.93
N ASN A 137 -0.48 12.47 -3.36
CA ASN A 137 0.68 11.58 -3.31
C ASN A 137 0.28 10.17 -3.75
N LYS A 138 1.15 9.49 -4.51
CA LYS A 138 0.95 8.08 -4.89
C LYS A 138 1.35 7.09 -3.81
N LEU A 139 1.99 7.58 -2.75
CA LEU A 139 2.58 6.78 -1.68
C LEU A 139 2.45 7.53 -0.36
N VAL A 140 2.03 6.83 0.68
CA VAL A 140 1.95 7.33 2.06
C VAL A 140 2.43 6.24 3.02
N ILE A 141 3.06 6.63 4.11
CA ILE A 141 3.42 5.73 5.21
C ILE A 141 2.45 5.96 6.37
N VAL A 142 1.87 4.91 6.89
CA VAL A 142 1.10 4.92 8.14
C VAL A 142 2.06 4.64 9.28
N ARG A 143 2.13 5.55 10.25
CA ARG A 143 3.06 5.51 11.37
C ARG A 143 3.01 4.19 12.13
N GLY A 144 4.16 3.51 12.21
CA GLY A 144 4.32 2.24 12.93
C GLY A 144 3.54 1.07 12.32
N HIS A 145 2.98 1.23 11.11
CA HIS A 145 2.13 0.21 10.49
C HIS A 145 2.69 -0.27 9.14
N GLY A 146 2.72 0.58 8.12
CA GLY A 146 3.14 0.20 6.79
C GLY A 146 2.92 1.29 5.75
N THR A 147 2.99 0.91 4.48
CA THR A 147 2.81 1.80 3.32
C THR A 147 1.49 1.52 2.61
N PHE A 148 0.87 2.56 2.04
CA PHE A 148 -0.12 2.46 0.98
C PHE A 148 0.46 3.13 -0.26
N ALA A 149 0.59 2.38 -1.33
CA ALA A 149 1.05 2.85 -2.63
C ALA A 149 -0.02 2.58 -3.69
N ALA A 150 -0.23 3.52 -4.60
CA ALA A 150 -1.24 3.39 -5.64
C ALA A 150 -0.72 3.86 -7.01
N GLY A 151 -1.27 3.30 -8.07
CA GLY A 151 -0.90 3.63 -9.43
C GLY A 151 -1.90 3.14 -10.46
N ALA A 152 -1.49 3.18 -11.73
CA ALA A 152 -2.26 2.64 -12.84
C ALA A 152 -2.23 1.10 -12.88
N THR A 153 -1.24 0.48 -12.25
CA THR A 153 -1.05 -0.97 -12.19
C THR A 153 -0.51 -1.41 -10.84
N LEU A 154 -0.64 -2.70 -10.52
CA LEU A 154 0.02 -3.30 -9.34
C LEU A 154 1.54 -3.21 -9.43
N ASP A 155 2.13 -3.25 -10.62
CA ASP A 155 3.59 -3.08 -10.79
C ASP A 155 4.04 -1.68 -10.39
N GLU A 156 3.30 -0.64 -10.75
CA GLU A 156 3.59 0.73 -10.31
C GLU A 156 3.47 0.88 -8.79
N ALA A 157 2.38 0.38 -8.21
CA ALA A 157 2.18 0.43 -6.77
C ALA A 157 3.25 -0.37 -5.99
N PHE A 158 3.67 -1.54 -6.52
CA PHE A 158 4.79 -2.32 -5.98
C PHE A 158 6.10 -1.53 -6.05
N LEU A 159 6.42 -0.92 -7.21
CA LEU A 159 7.64 -0.14 -7.38
C LEU A 159 7.74 1.00 -6.35
N LEU A 160 6.65 1.73 -6.14
CA LEU A 160 6.60 2.80 -5.14
C LEU A 160 6.80 2.28 -3.72
N THR A 161 6.26 1.10 -3.40
CA THR A 161 6.48 0.43 -2.11
C THR A 161 7.95 0.07 -1.90
N SER A 162 8.60 -0.50 -2.94
CA SER A 162 10.02 -0.84 -2.93
C SER A 162 10.91 0.40 -2.81
N LEU A 163 10.58 1.48 -3.53
CA LEU A 163 11.27 2.76 -3.43
C LEU A 163 11.19 3.38 -2.02
N ALA A 164 10.04 3.31 -1.36
CA ALA A 164 9.91 3.79 0.01
C ALA A 164 10.85 3.08 0.96
N GLU A 165 10.93 1.75 0.86
CA GLU A 165 11.82 0.93 1.67
C GLU A 165 13.27 1.24 1.37
N HIS A 166 13.65 1.33 0.07
CA HIS A 166 15.00 1.67 -0.35
C HIS A 166 15.44 3.04 0.19
N ALA A 167 14.64 4.08 0.00
CA ALA A 167 14.92 5.42 0.50
C ALA A 167 15.14 5.44 2.02
N CYS A 168 14.28 4.74 2.77
CA CYS A 168 14.42 4.65 4.23
C CYS A 168 15.69 3.88 4.64
N LYS A 169 16.08 2.83 3.91
CA LYS A 169 17.36 2.12 4.11
C LYS A 169 18.56 3.04 3.88
N VAL A 170 18.57 3.82 2.79
CA VAL A 170 19.64 4.77 2.49
C VAL A 170 19.75 5.81 3.61
N ILE A 171 18.62 6.36 4.07
CA ILE A 171 18.58 7.32 5.18
C ILE A 171 19.15 6.69 6.47
N ALA A 172 18.81 5.43 6.76
CA ALA A 172 19.32 4.75 7.96
C ALA A 172 20.81 4.47 7.85
N PHE A 173 21.28 3.93 6.73
CA PHE A 173 22.68 3.52 6.57
C PHE A 173 23.66 4.68 6.42
N ARG A 174 23.25 5.83 5.85
CA ARG A 174 24.15 7.01 5.73
C ARG A 174 24.78 7.43 7.05
N LYS A 175 24.14 7.12 8.19
CA LYS A 175 24.67 7.44 9.53
C LYS A 175 25.82 6.54 9.96
N MET A 176 26.12 5.50 9.16
CA MET A 176 27.22 4.56 9.43
C MET A 176 28.53 5.00 8.76
N PHE A 177 28.46 6.02 7.91
CA PHE A 177 29.59 6.64 7.21
C PHE A 177 29.74 8.09 7.64
#